data_34ef2d1d672b40c99402f59b513cc96a
#
_entry.id   34ef2d1d672b40c99402f59b513cc96a
#
_cell.length_a   1.000
_cell.length_b   1.000
_cell.length_c   1.000
_cell.angle_alpha   90.00
_cell.angle_beta   90.00
_cell.angle_gamma   90.00
#
_symmetry.space_group_name_H-M   'P 1'
#
loop_
_entity.id
_entity.type
_entity.pdbx_description
1 polymer ?
#
loop_
_entity_poly.entity_id
_entity_poly.type
_entity_poly.pdbx_seq_one_letter_code
_entity_poly.pdbx_strand_id
1 'polypeptide(L)'
;MAQFVPATSHRVAALIAPGLEEVEALAVVDLLYRAGVRTDMIAVGPQVQVVSSHGITLTCDHVLDQVDLADYDLLFLPGGIPGTPNLDACE
;
A
#
# COMPACT_ATOMS: atom_id res chain seq x y z
N MET A 1 -15.51 11.04 8.84
CA MET A 1 -14.44 10.82 7.88
C MET A 1 -14.72 11.56 6.58
N ALA A 2 -13.72 12.22 6.04
CA ALA A 2 -13.89 12.95 4.78
C ALA A 2 -14.13 11.97 3.62
N GLN A 3 -15.03 12.33 2.73
CA GLN A 3 -15.30 11.56 1.55
C GLN A 3 -14.17 11.76 0.52
N PHE A 4 -13.77 10.68 -0.15
CA PHE A 4 -12.75 10.78 -1.19
C PHE A 4 -13.30 11.54 -2.39
N VAL A 5 -12.57 12.57 -2.83
CA VAL A 5 -12.91 13.36 -4.01
C VAL A 5 -11.73 13.31 -4.97
N PRO A 6 -11.86 12.61 -6.12
CA PRO A 6 -10.75 12.53 -7.08
C PRO A 6 -10.37 13.89 -7.65
N ALA A 7 -9.08 14.21 -7.63
CA ALA A 7 -8.52 15.39 -8.27
C ALA A 7 -7.80 15.06 -9.58
N THR A 8 -7.56 13.77 -9.83
CA THR A 8 -6.85 13.30 -11.02
C THR A 8 -7.31 11.88 -11.34
N SER A 9 -7.08 11.43 -12.57
CA SER A 9 -7.34 10.05 -12.98
C SER A 9 -6.16 9.12 -12.69
N HIS A 10 -5.03 9.63 -12.23
CA HIS A 10 -3.88 8.79 -11.89
C HIS A 10 -4.17 7.92 -10.70
N ARG A 11 -3.57 6.73 -10.69
CA ARG A 11 -3.75 5.72 -9.66
C ARG A 11 -2.40 5.28 -9.11
N VAL A 12 -2.33 5.13 -7.79
CA VAL A 12 -1.11 4.69 -7.09
C VAL A 12 -1.39 3.35 -6.41
N ALA A 13 -0.45 2.41 -6.55
CA ALA A 13 -0.48 1.17 -5.79
C ALA A 13 0.56 1.26 -4.67
N ALA A 14 0.11 1.16 -3.43
CA ALA A 14 1.00 1.06 -2.27
C ALA A 14 1.17 -0.42 -1.93
N LEU A 15 2.39 -0.95 -2.12
CA LEU A 15 2.68 -2.35 -1.88
C LEU A 15 3.00 -2.56 -0.40
N ILE A 16 2.17 -3.33 0.28
CA ILE A 16 2.22 -3.51 1.72
C ILE A 16 2.69 -4.92 2.05
N ALA A 17 3.92 -5.04 2.55
CA ALA A 17 4.52 -6.33 2.92
C ALA A 17 4.56 -6.48 4.44
N PRO A 18 4.55 -7.73 4.97
CA PRO A 18 4.69 -7.96 6.41
C PRO A 18 5.97 -7.31 6.95
N GLY A 19 5.86 -6.69 8.13
CA GLY A 19 6.98 -6.03 8.78
C GLY A 19 7.23 -4.61 8.33
N LEU A 20 6.33 -4.03 7.51
CA LEU A 20 6.47 -2.65 7.04
C LEU A 20 6.41 -1.64 8.20
N GLU A 21 6.92 -0.44 7.94
CA GLU A 21 6.76 0.69 8.88
C GLU A 21 5.42 1.36 8.59
N GLU A 22 4.42 1.11 9.45
CA GLU A 22 3.04 1.55 9.21
C GLU A 22 2.88 3.07 9.22
N VAL A 23 3.65 3.78 10.02
CA VAL A 23 3.54 5.24 10.08
C VAL A 23 3.96 5.86 8.76
N GLU A 24 5.07 5.40 8.17
CA GLU A 24 5.53 5.88 6.86
C GLU A 24 4.52 5.52 5.77
N ALA A 25 4.04 4.28 5.77
CA ALA A 25 3.11 3.81 4.75
C ALA A 25 1.80 4.58 4.80
N LEU A 26 1.19 4.67 5.97
CA LEU A 26 -0.12 5.28 6.13
C LEU A 26 -0.07 6.80 5.99
N ALA A 27 1.05 7.44 6.36
CA ALA A 27 1.21 8.87 6.16
C ALA A 27 1.15 9.24 4.68
N VAL A 28 1.83 8.48 3.83
CA VAL A 28 1.83 8.72 2.38
C VAL A 28 0.46 8.42 1.79
N VAL A 29 -0.17 7.31 2.18
CA VAL A 29 -1.51 6.95 1.71
C VAL A 29 -2.51 8.03 2.10
N ASP A 30 -2.44 8.55 3.33
CA ASP A 30 -3.32 9.60 3.79
C ASP A 30 -3.11 10.90 3.00
N LEU A 31 -1.86 11.30 2.76
CA LEU A 31 -1.55 12.49 1.99
C LEU A 31 -2.07 12.39 0.56
N LEU A 32 -1.90 11.23 -0.08
CA LEU A 32 -2.42 11.00 -1.43
C LEU A 32 -3.94 11.06 -1.46
N TYR A 33 -4.58 10.45 -0.46
CA TYR A 33 -6.03 10.49 -0.34
C TYR A 33 -6.54 11.95 -0.23
N ARG A 34 -5.89 12.75 0.62
CA ARG A 34 -6.26 14.16 0.81
C ARG A 34 -6.01 14.99 -0.45
N ALA A 35 -5.01 14.60 -1.25
CA ALA A 35 -4.71 15.26 -2.51
C ALA A 35 -5.64 14.82 -3.65
N GLY A 36 -6.57 13.89 -3.40
CA GLY A 36 -7.48 13.40 -4.40
C GLY A 36 -6.86 12.40 -5.38
N VAL A 37 -5.78 11.74 -4.98
CA VAL A 37 -5.14 10.70 -5.79
C VAL A 37 -5.60 9.33 -5.31
N ARG A 38 -6.20 8.55 -6.21
CA ARG A 38 -6.68 7.21 -5.87
C ARG A 38 -5.48 6.31 -5.55
N THR A 39 -5.45 5.79 -4.33
CA THR A 39 -4.36 4.95 -3.85
C THR A 39 -4.95 3.66 -3.30
N ASP A 40 -4.56 2.54 -3.90
CA ASP A 40 -4.95 1.22 -3.42
C ASP A 40 -3.80 0.62 -2.62
N MET A 41 -4.13 0.04 -1.45
CA MET A 41 -3.19 -0.73 -0.66
C MET A 41 -3.22 -2.17 -1.14
N ILE A 42 -2.07 -2.66 -1.61
CA ILE A 42 -1.93 -3.99 -2.19
C ILE A 42 -1.09 -4.85 -1.25
N ALA A 43 -1.69 -5.90 -0.69
CA ALA A 43 -0.98 -6.80 0.22
C ALA A 43 -0.04 -7.70 -0.56
N VAL A 44 1.23 -7.71 -0.15
CA VAL A 44 2.23 -8.64 -0.68
C VAL A 44 2.17 -9.90 0.18
N GLY A 45 1.40 -10.88 -0.28
CA GLY A 45 1.15 -12.12 0.46
C GLY A 45 -0.19 -12.72 0.07
N PRO A 46 -0.56 -13.85 0.68
CA PRO A 46 -1.77 -14.58 0.29
C PRO A 46 -3.07 -13.96 0.83
N GLN A 47 -2.99 -13.03 1.79
CA GLN A 47 -4.15 -12.43 2.44
C GLN A 47 -4.09 -10.92 2.40
N VAL A 48 -5.27 -10.27 2.43
CA VAL A 48 -5.35 -8.80 2.48
C VAL A 48 -4.90 -8.22 3.81
N GLN A 49 -4.79 -9.03 4.86
CA GLN A 49 -4.34 -8.58 6.17
C GLN A 49 -2.83 -8.71 6.27
N VAL A 50 -2.16 -7.64 6.68
CA VAL A 50 -0.71 -7.57 6.80
C VAL A 50 -0.37 -7.00 8.17
N VAL A 51 0.60 -7.61 8.84
CA VAL A 51 1.05 -7.16 10.17
C VAL A 51 2.31 -6.32 10.01
N SER A 52 2.28 -5.11 10.55
CA SER A 52 3.39 -4.16 10.49
C SER A 52 4.50 -4.50 11.48
N SER A 53 5.59 -3.73 11.43
CA SER A 53 6.74 -3.89 12.34
C SER A 53 6.37 -3.68 13.81
N HIS A 54 5.31 -2.92 14.10
CA HIS A 54 4.83 -2.69 15.46
C HIS A 54 3.67 -3.59 15.84
N GLY A 55 3.41 -4.65 15.08
CA GLY A 55 2.35 -5.60 15.39
C GLY A 55 0.94 -5.10 15.06
N ILE A 56 0.81 -4.06 14.26
CA ILE A 56 -0.48 -3.51 13.86
C ILE A 56 -0.96 -4.22 12.60
N THR A 57 -2.18 -4.75 12.65
CA THR A 57 -2.77 -5.40 11.48
C THR A 57 -3.43 -4.37 10.58
N LEU A 58 -3.00 -4.35 9.30
CA LEU A 58 -3.58 -3.50 8.27
C LEU A 58 -4.38 -4.37 7.32
N THR A 59 -5.57 -3.91 6.94
CA THR A 59 -6.36 -4.58 5.92
C THR A 59 -6.22 -3.81 4.62
N CYS A 60 -5.66 -4.46 3.61
CA CYS A 60 -5.43 -3.86 2.31
C CYS A 60 -6.64 -4.02 1.40
N ASP A 61 -6.63 -3.31 0.27
CA ASP A 61 -7.73 -3.34 -0.68
C ASP A 61 -7.72 -4.61 -1.52
N HIS A 62 -6.53 -5.07 -1.89
CA HIS A 62 -6.35 -6.25 -2.75
C HIS A 62 -5.10 -7.01 -2.33
N VAL A 63 -4.99 -8.26 -2.81
CA VAL A 63 -3.72 -9.00 -2.75
C VAL A 63 -3.00 -8.84 -4.10
N LEU A 64 -1.67 -8.91 -4.09
CA LEU A 64 -0.84 -8.66 -5.27
C LEU A 64 -1.20 -9.57 -6.44
N ASP A 65 -1.48 -10.85 -6.16
CA ASP A 65 -1.79 -11.83 -7.21
C ASP A 65 -3.12 -11.56 -7.93
N GLN A 66 -3.97 -10.69 -7.38
CA GLN A 66 -5.29 -10.40 -7.93
C GLN A 66 -5.36 -9.07 -8.68
N VAL A 67 -4.23 -8.36 -8.79
CA VAL A 67 -4.18 -7.07 -9.48
C VAL A 67 -3.14 -7.10 -10.58
N ASP A 68 -3.35 -6.25 -11.59
CA ASP A 68 -2.35 -5.99 -12.63
C ASP A 68 -1.70 -4.65 -12.31
N LEU A 69 -0.42 -4.67 -11.95
CA LEU A 69 0.31 -3.45 -11.60
C LEU A 69 0.41 -2.48 -12.77
N ALA A 70 0.21 -2.95 -14.01
CA ALA A 70 0.18 -2.07 -15.18
C ALA A 70 -1.04 -1.14 -15.17
N ASP A 71 -2.06 -1.44 -14.35
CA ASP A 71 -3.23 -0.56 -14.20
C ASP A 71 -2.94 0.68 -13.35
N TYR A 72 -1.75 0.75 -12.74
CA TYR A 72 -1.37 1.86 -11.87
C TYR A 72 -0.29 2.72 -12.52
N ASP A 73 -0.33 4.00 -12.24
CA ASP A 73 0.63 4.97 -12.79
C ASP A 73 1.90 5.03 -11.98
N LEU A 74 1.82 4.69 -10.67
CA LEU A 74 2.95 4.78 -9.76
C LEU A 74 2.86 3.66 -8.74
N LEU A 75 4.00 3.06 -8.40
CA LEU A 75 4.12 2.09 -7.31
C LEU A 75 4.85 2.74 -6.15
N PHE A 76 4.26 2.67 -4.96
CA PHE A 76 4.89 3.14 -3.73
C PHE A 76 5.29 1.94 -2.89
N LEU A 77 6.58 1.89 -2.51
CA LEU A 77 7.16 0.80 -1.73
C LEU A 77 7.56 1.35 -0.36
N PRO A 78 6.68 1.23 0.66
CA PRO A 78 7.01 1.69 2.00
C PRO A 78 8.22 0.97 2.57
N GLY A 79 9.07 1.69 3.30
CA GLY A 79 10.21 1.11 3.98
C GLY A 79 9.83 0.30 5.20
N GLY A 80 10.81 -0.23 5.86
CA GLY A 80 10.67 -1.01 7.08
C GLY A 80 11.45 -2.31 7.01
N ILE A 81 11.93 -2.76 8.17
CA ILE A 81 12.63 -4.03 8.31
C ILE A 81 11.76 -4.90 9.21
N PRO A 82 11.29 -6.06 8.75
CA PRO A 82 11.68 -6.82 7.54
C PRO A 82 10.84 -6.55 6.28
N GLY A 83 10.04 -5.50 6.23
CA GLY A 83 9.16 -5.23 5.09
C GLY A 83 9.91 -5.12 3.76
N THR A 84 11.00 -4.34 3.71
CA THR A 84 11.76 -4.13 2.49
C THR A 84 12.36 -5.42 1.93
N PRO A 85 13.01 -6.29 2.75
CA PRO A 85 13.47 -7.59 2.24
C PRO A 85 12.34 -8.46 1.70
N ASN A 86 11.16 -8.41 2.30
CA ASN A 86 10.01 -9.18 1.83
C ASN A 86 9.53 -8.71 0.47
N LEU A 87 9.57 -7.41 0.20
CA LEU A 87 9.23 -6.86 -1.10
C LEU A 87 10.24 -7.29 -2.16
N ASP A 88 11.53 -7.24 -1.84
CA ASP A 88 12.57 -7.68 -2.76
C ASP A 88 12.40 -9.17 -3.11
N ALA A 89 12.02 -9.99 -2.16
CA ALA A 89 11.80 -11.41 -2.39
C ALA A 89 10.61 -11.69 -3.33
N CYS A 90 9.67 -10.76 -3.44
CA CYS A 90 8.50 -10.91 -4.30
C CYS A 90 8.72 -10.40 -5.72
N GLU A 91 9.79 -9.70 -5.94
CA GLU A 91 10.15 -9.22 -7.27
C GLU A 91 10.89 -10.31 -8.04
#